data_95607da5754b06210fd43f59339f9379
#
_entry.id   95607da5754b06210fd43f59339f9379
#
_cell.length_a   1.000
_cell.length_b   1.000
_cell.length_c   1.000
_cell.angle_alpha   90.00
_cell.angle_beta   90.00
_cell.angle_gamma   90.00
#
_symmetry.space_group_name_H-M   'P 1'
#
loop_
_entity.id
_entity.type
_entity.pdbx_description
1 polymer ?
#
loop_
_entity_poly.entity_id
_entity_poly.type
_entity_poly.pdbx_seq_one_letter_code
_entity_poly.pdbx_strand_id
1 'polypeptide(L)'
;GTPPLAEVVFVPKAGYTGLARLNYTGTDKNGAEFSGVVEITITAPTSSGTFADVGANYSWAAASVDYLYRAGVVTGTDATHFAPAQNITRGDFVLMLYRAFGLQNAGTASFADVPQDSYYAQAIAAAKAMGIATGGGGGTFNPTSPLTRQDAMLLIQRTINATGGSLRDGAEASLSTFADRGNVAPYAQGAVSALVQAGIIKGDNAGRLNPTGSLSRAEMATILHRVLTM
;
A
#
# COMPACT_ATOMS: atom_id res chain seq x y z
N GLY A 1 46.41 12.53 20.52
CA GLY A 1 45.34 12.74 19.56
C GLY A 1 44.06 12.15 20.08
N THR A 2 42.96 12.86 19.94
CA THR A 2 41.63 12.33 20.29
C THR A 2 41.32 11.21 19.31
N PRO A 3 40.98 9.99 19.75
CA PRO A 3 40.59 8.95 18.81
C PRO A 3 39.33 9.40 18.07
N PRO A 4 39.19 9.05 16.78
CA PRO A 4 37.99 9.40 16.05
C PRO A 4 36.78 8.75 16.73
N LEU A 5 35.73 9.54 16.96
CA LEU A 5 34.44 9.01 17.41
C LEU A 5 33.94 8.03 16.35
N ALA A 6 33.60 6.81 16.78
CA ALA A 6 32.94 5.86 15.88
C ALA A 6 31.58 6.44 15.48
N GLU A 7 31.39 6.65 14.19
CA GLU A 7 30.10 7.09 13.65
C GLU A 7 29.19 5.87 13.52
N VAL A 8 28.02 5.93 14.17
CA VAL A 8 26.98 4.90 14.05
C VAL A 8 25.80 5.52 13.33
N VAL A 9 25.48 5.00 12.15
CA VAL A 9 24.29 5.40 11.40
C VAL A 9 23.12 4.54 11.82
N PHE A 10 22.10 5.16 12.41
CA PHE A 10 20.84 4.49 12.75
C PHE A 10 19.87 4.60 11.58
N VAL A 11 19.46 3.45 11.04
CA VAL A 11 18.45 3.37 9.98
C VAL A 11 17.22 2.63 10.53
N PRO A 12 16.12 3.34 10.81
CA PRO A 12 14.91 2.68 11.29
C PRO A 12 14.30 1.78 10.20
N LYS A 13 13.61 0.71 10.61
CA LYS A 13 12.80 -0.08 9.68
C LYS A 13 11.78 0.83 9.01
N ALA A 14 11.55 0.63 7.70
CA ALA A 14 10.58 1.41 6.94
C ALA A 14 9.19 1.38 7.63
N GLY A 15 8.60 2.56 7.82
CA GLY A 15 7.30 2.72 8.48
C GLY A 15 7.32 2.61 10.02
N TYR A 16 8.47 2.36 10.65
CA TYR A 16 8.57 2.38 12.11
C TYR A 16 8.40 3.80 12.65
N THR A 17 7.57 3.94 13.68
CA THR A 17 7.43 5.15 14.50
C THR A 17 7.43 4.76 15.97
N GLY A 18 7.99 5.61 16.80
CA GLY A 18 8.07 5.35 18.24
C GLY A 18 9.48 5.54 18.78
N LEU A 19 9.71 5.07 19.99
CA LEU A 19 10.98 5.17 20.67
C LEU A 19 11.88 3.98 20.30
N ALA A 20 13.03 4.24 19.71
CA ALA A 20 14.11 3.29 19.54
C ALA A 20 15.17 3.51 20.60
N ARG A 21 15.72 2.42 21.13
CA ARG A 21 16.82 2.44 22.12
C ARG A 21 18.03 1.72 21.57
N LEU A 22 19.17 2.40 21.56
CA LEU A 22 20.46 1.85 21.23
C LEU A 22 21.30 1.77 22.50
N ASN A 23 21.59 0.56 22.98
CA ASN A 23 22.53 0.34 24.06
C ASN A 23 23.95 0.32 23.50
N TYR A 24 24.87 0.99 24.14
CA TYR A 24 26.28 0.96 23.77
C TYR A 24 27.16 0.68 24.97
N THR A 25 28.29 0.04 24.71
CA THR A 25 29.39 -0.14 25.66
C THR A 25 30.68 0.36 25.03
N GLY A 26 31.56 0.84 25.84
CA GLY A 26 32.87 1.28 25.39
C GLY A 26 33.91 1.16 26.49
N THR A 27 35.17 1.33 26.14
CA THR A 27 36.29 1.33 27.08
C THR A 27 37.04 2.68 26.93
N ASP A 28 37.31 3.34 28.03
CA ASP A 28 38.09 4.59 28.01
C ASP A 28 39.58 4.31 27.77
N LYS A 29 40.35 5.38 27.62
CA LYS A 29 41.82 5.31 27.41
C LYS A 29 42.59 4.66 28.57
N ASN A 30 41.98 4.50 29.74
CA ASN A 30 42.57 3.89 30.93
C ASN A 30 42.10 2.45 31.13
N GLY A 31 41.29 1.91 30.22
CA GLY A 31 40.71 0.57 30.28
C GLY A 31 39.41 0.44 31.11
N ALA A 32 38.85 1.56 31.57
CA ALA A 32 37.59 1.54 32.30
C ALA A 32 36.40 1.36 31.33
N GLU A 33 35.54 0.39 31.62
CA GLU A 33 34.34 0.16 30.81
C GLU A 33 33.25 1.17 31.17
N PHE A 34 32.51 1.61 30.17
CA PHE A 34 31.32 2.42 30.31
C PHE A 34 30.22 1.93 29.39
N SER A 35 28.98 2.17 29.76
CA SER A 35 27.80 1.86 28.95
C SER A 35 26.80 3.00 29.02
N GLY A 36 25.93 3.05 28.02
CA GLY A 36 24.86 4.03 27.98
C GLY A 36 23.74 3.60 27.04
N VAL A 37 22.71 4.43 26.99
CA VAL A 37 21.56 4.26 26.11
C VAL A 37 21.33 5.55 25.34
N VAL A 38 21.22 5.43 24.03
CA VAL A 38 20.72 6.50 23.17
C VAL A 38 19.26 6.23 22.88
N GLU A 39 18.39 7.17 23.23
CA GLU A 39 16.96 7.11 22.89
C GLU A 39 16.71 8.00 21.67
N ILE A 40 16.11 7.41 20.62
CA ILE A 40 15.80 8.07 19.36
C ILE A 40 14.30 8.00 19.16
N THR A 41 13.62 9.15 19.18
CA THR A 41 12.19 9.22 18.84
C THR A 41 12.02 9.37 17.34
N ILE A 42 11.41 8.38 16.70
CA ILE A 42 11.08 8.40 15.29
C ILE A 42 9.62 8.83 15.14
N THR A 43 9.39 9.97 14.53
CA THR A 43 8.05 10.50 14.23
C THR A 43 7.67 10.21 12.79
N ALA A 44 6.37 9.99 12.55
CA ALA A 44 5.88 9.92 11.18
C ALA A 44 6.09 11.28 10.47
N PRO A 45 6.46 11.27 9.18
CA PRO A 45 6.57 12.51 8.43
C PRO A 45 5.19 13.18 8.36
N THR A 46 5.17 14.49 8.50
CA THR A 46 3.95 15.32 8.40
C THR A 46 3.67 15.79 6.97
N SER A 47 4.59 15.53 6.06
CA SER A 47 4.48 15.83 4.63
C SER A 47 5.33 14.87 3.82
N SER A 48 5.01 14.71 2.54
CA SER A 48 5.86 13.98 1.61
C SER A 48 7.17 14.75 1.37
N GLY A 49 8.27 14.01 1.23
CA GLY A 49 9.55 14.56 0.78
C GLY A 49 9.60 14.82 -0.72
N THR A 50 8.61 14.31 -1.47
CA THR A 50 8.57 14.37 -2.95
C THR A 50 7.45 15.26 -3.48
N PHE A 51 6.23 15.14 -2.90
CA PHE A 51 5.03 15.78 -3.45
C PHE A 51 4.50 16.88 -2.53
N ALA A 52 4.41 18.10 -3.04
CA ALA A 52 4.04 19.28 -2.28
C ALA A 52 2.58 19.25 -1.78
N ASP A 53 1.69 18.53 -2.48
CA ASP A 53 0.28 18.40 -2.15
C ASP A 53 -0.02 17.26 -1.15
N VAL A 54 1.00 16.51 -0.73
CA VAL A 54 0.89 15.48 0.31
C VAL A 54 1.47 16.03 1.61
N GLY A 55 0.76 16.96 2.22
CA GLY A 55 1.11 17.66 3.46
C GLY A 55 -0.07 17.64 4.43
N ALA A 56 -0.29 18.72 5.15
CA ALA A 56 -1.22 18.90 6.26
C ALA A 56 -2.46 17.96 6.31
N ASN A 57 -3.29 17.97 5.26
CA ASN A 57 -4.52 17.17 5.20
C ASN A 57 -4.30 15.69 4.86
N TYR A 58 -3.11 15.35 4.33
CA TYR A 58 -2.72 14.00 3.89
C TYR A 58 -1.45 13.50 4.56
N SER A 59 -1.06 14.10 5.69
CA SER A 59 0.13 13.70 6.47
C SER A 59 0.14 12.20 6.82
N TRP A 60 -1.03 11.63 7.05
CA TRP A 60 -1.21 10.20 7.32
C TRP A 60 -0.81 9.28 6.15
N ALA A 61 -0.78 9.79 4.92
CA ALA A 61 -0.39 9.05 3.72
C ALA A 61 1.06 9.35 3.28
N ALA A 62 1.70 10.38 3.82
CA ALA A 62 2.99 10.88 3.35
C ALA A 62 4.07 9.79 3.27
N ALA A 63 4.27 9.04 4.36
CA ALA A 63 5.23 7.94 4.40
C ALA A 63 4.93 6.85 3.37
N SER A 64 3.65 6.54 3.17
CA SER A 64 3.21 5.51 2.22
C SER A 64 3.43 5.94 0.78
N VAL A 65 3.12 7.19 0.47
CA VAL A 65 3.33 7.78 -0.86
C VAL A 65 4.81 7.79 -1.20
N ASP A 66 5.67 8.27 -0.30
CA ASP A 66 7.12 8.33 -0.50
C ASP A 66 7.75 6.93 -0.62
N TYR A 67 7.26 5.95 0.15
CA TYR A 67 7.70 4.56 0.04
C TYR A 67 7.40 3.99 -1.34
N LEU A 68 6.15 4.11 -1.80
CA LEU A 68 5.72 3.58 -3.09
C LEU A 68 6.35 4.31 -4.27
N TYR A 69 6.59 5.62 -4.15
CA TYR A 69 7.31 6.39 -5.17
C TYR A 69 8.75 5.91 -5.32
N ARG A 70 9.49 5.76 -4.21
CA ARG A 70 10.87 5.23 -4.23
C ARG A 70 10.95 3.80 -4.74
N ALA A 71 9.91 3.00 -4.49
CA ALA A 71 9.79 1.64 -5.02
C ALA A 71 9.36 1.59 -6.51
N GLY A 72 9.12 2.73 -7.16
CA GLY A 72 8.66 2.80 -8.56
C GLY A 72 7.22 2.31 -8.79
N VAL A 73 6.44 2.12 -7.73
CA VAL A 73 5.06 1.62 -7.80
C VAL A 73 4.11 2.72 -8.24
N VAL A 74 4.27 3.92 -7.66
CA VAL A 74 3.46 5.09 -8.00
C VAL A 74 4.30 6.20 -8.63
N THR A 75 3.63 7.04 -9.39
CA THR A 75 4.17 8.30 -9.90
C THR A 75 3.25 9.46 -9.49
N GLY A 76 3.75 10.69 -9.53
CA GLY A 76 2.91 11.87 -9.44
C GLY A 76 2.01 12.04 -10.67
N THR A 77 1.09 12.98 -10.60
CA THR A 77 0.37 13.52 -11.76
C THR A 77 1.25 14.47 -12.55
N ASP A 78 2.22 15.05 -11.86
CA ASP A 78 3.36 15.78 -12.43
C ASP A 78 4.60 15.63 -11.50
N ALA A 79 5.63 16.42 -11.72
CA ALA A 79 6.89 16.32 -10.96
C ALA A 79 6.74 16.65 -9.46
N THR A 80 5.71 17.39 -9.05
CA THR A 80 5.54 17.93 -7.71
C THR A 80 4.20 17.61 -7.05
N HIS A 81 3.26 17.02 -7.80
CA HIS A 81 1.92 16.70 -7.32
C HIS A 81 1.59 15.22 -7.42
N PHE A 82 0.98 14.70 -6.36
CA PHE A 82 0.47 13.33 -6.28
C PHE A 82 -1.03 13.24 -6.52
N ALA A 83 -1.77 14.33 -6.30
CA ALA A 83 -3.23 14.41 -6.31
C ALA A 83 -3.89 13.43 -5.31
N PRO A 84 -3.60 13.54 -4.00
CA PRO A 84 -3.99 12.55 -2.98
C PRO A 84 -5.50 12.36 -2.84
N ALA A 85 -6.30 13.40 -3.09
CA ALA A 85 -7.77 13.35 -3.05
C ALA A 85 -8.41 12.70 -4.27
N GLN A 86 -7.70 12.63 -5.40
CA GLN A 86 -8.26 12.11 -6.64
C GLN A 86 -8.61 10.63 -6.49
N ASN A 87 -9.78 10.22 -6.99
CA ASN A 87 -10.15 8.82 -7.06
C ASN A 87 -9.24 8.09 -8.04
N ILE A 88 -8.79 6.89 -7.63
CA ILE A 88 -8.00 6.04 -8.51
C ILE A 88 -8.91 5.31 -9.49
N THR A 89 -8.44 5.15 -10.74
CA THR A 89 -9.14 4.34 -11.73
C THR A 89 -8.78 2.85 -11.57
N ARG A 90 -9.62 1.98 -12.12
CA ARG A 90 -9.37 0.53 -12.12
C ARG A 90 -8.09 0.18 -12.88
N GLY A 91 -7.83 0.87 -14.01
CA GLY A 91 -6.62 0.68 -14.81
C GLY A 91 -5.36 1.09 -14.07
N ASP A 92 -5.37 2.26 -13.43
CA ASP A 92 -4.24 2.74 -12.63
C ASP A 92 -3.93 1.81 -11.46
N PHE A 93 -4.97 1.34 -10.78
CA PHE A 93 -4.77 0.44 -9.65
C PHE A 93 -4.13 -0.89 -10.05
N VAL A 94 -4.60 -1.49 -11.16
CA VAL A 94 -3.97 -2.72 -11.68
C VAL A 94 -2.54 -2.47 -12.14
N LEU A 95 -2.24 -1.31 -12.73
CA LEU A 95 -0.86 -0.92 -13.06
C LEU A 95 0.02 -0.84 -11.81
N MET A 96 -0.51 -0.31 -10.71
CA MET A 96 0.22 -0.26 -9.44
C MET A 96 0.45 -1.65 -8.84
N LEU A 97 -0.54 -2.55 -8.90
CA LEU A 97 -0.35 -3.95 -8.52
C LEU A 97 0.70 -4.65 -9.38
N TYR A 98 0.65 -4.41 -10.70
CA TYR A 98 1.63 -4.95 -11.65
C TYR A 98 3.05 -4.56 -11.27
N ARG A 99 3.28 -3.28 -10.95
CA ARG A 99 4.59 -2.77 -10.54
C ARG A 99 5.00 -3.27 -9.15
N ALA A 100 4.07 -3.24 -8.19
CA ALA A 100 4.32 -3.60 -6.79
C ALA A 100 4.71 -5.07 -6.61
N PHE A 101 4.08 -5.96 -7.37
CA PHE A 101 4.28 -7.41 -7.26
C PHE A 101 5.12 -7.99 -8.40
N GLY A 102 5.61 -7.18 -9.33
CA GLY A 102 6.41 -7.63 -10.46
C GLY A 102 5.64 -8.63 -11.34
N LEU A 103 4.33 -8.39 -11.59
CA LEU A 103 3.53 -9.33 -12.36
C LEU A 103 4.12 -9.53 -13.74
N GLN A 104 4.25 -10.79 -14.16
CA GLN A 104 4.81 -11.10 -15.46
C GLN A 104 3.74 -11.03 -16.54
N ASN A 105 4.11 -10.49 -17.71
CA ASN A 105 3.21 -10.49 -18.85
C ASN A 105 3.12 -11.89 -19.45
N ALA A 106 1.99 -12.55 -19.28
CA ALA A 106 1.78 -13.91 -19.75
C ALA A 106 1.01 -13.99 -21.09
N GLY A 107 0.79 -12.87 -21.77
CA GLY A 107 0.08 -12.91 -23.04
C GLY A 107 -0.51 -11.57 -23.49
N THR A 108 -1.14 -11.60 -24.68
CA THR A 108 -1.80 -10.44 -25.29
C THR A 108 -3.31 -10.36 -25.04
N ALA A 109 -3.87 -11.35 -24.34
CA ALA A 109 -5.30 -11.42 -24.07
C ALA A 109 -5.73 -10.29 -23.12
N SER A 110 -6.46 -9.32 -23.65
CA SER A 110 -7.00 -8.20 -22.91
C SER A 110 -8.55 -8.20 -22.94
N PHE A 111 -9.15 -7.17 -22.42
CA PHE A 111 -10.59 -6.91 -22.46
C PHE A 111 -10.89 -6.03 -23.68
N ALA A 112 -12.13 -6.13 -24.21
CA ALA A 112 -12.52 -5.43 -25.45
C ALA A 112 -12.44 -3.90 -25.34
N ASP A 113 -12.58 -3.36 -24.12
CA ASP A 113 -12.56 -1.93 -23.82
C ASP A 113 -11.19 -1.42 -23.33
N VAL A 114 -10.13 -2.22 -23.43
CA VAL A 114 -8.75 -1.83 -23.08
C VAL A 114 -7.95 -1.60 -24.37
N PRO A 115 -7.67 -0.33 -24.74
CA PRO A 115 -6.84 -0.04 -25.90
C PRO A 115 -5.44 -0.62 -25.73
N GLN A 116 -4.91 -1.26 -26.77
CA GLN A 116 -3.61 -1.95 -26.72
C GLN A 116 -2.43 -1.01 -26.52
N ASP A 117 -2.56 0.23 -26.92
CA ASP A 117 -1.57 1.31 -26.80
C ASP A 117 -1.68 2.09 -25.47
N SER A 118 -2.67 1.77 -24.63
CA SER A 118 -2.80 2.42 -23.31
C SER A 118 -1.68 2.01 -22.37
N TYR A 119 -1.22 2.95 -21.54
CA TYR A 119 -0.11 2.74 -20.59
C TYR A 119 -0.38 1.65 -19.53
N TYR A 120 -1.63 1.26 -19.33
CA TYR A 120 -2.04 0.17 -18.42
C TYR A 120 -2.35 -1.15 -19.15
N ALA A 121 -2.29 -1.20 -20.49
CA ALA A 121 -2.71 -2.37 -21.26
C ALA A 121 -1.96 -3.64 -20.86
N GLN A 122 -0.63 -3.54 -20.77
CA GLN A 122 0.23 -4.66 -20.36
C GLN A 122 -0.08 -5.16 -18.96
N ALA A 123 -0.31 -4.25 -18.02
CA ALA A 123 -0.65 -4.59 -16.63
C ALA A 123 -2.00 -5.31 -16.54
N ILE A 124 -3.00 -4.84 -17.28
CA ILE A 124 -4.33 -5.47 -17.32
C ILE A 124 -4.26 -6.85 -17.99
N ALA A 125 -3.49 -7.00 -19.06
CA ALA A 125 -3.29 -8.29 -19.71
C ALA A 125 -2.63 -9.31 -18.78
N ALA A 126 -1.58 -8.92 -18.07
CA ALA A 126 -0.93 -9.76 -17.06
C ALA A 126 -1.91 -10.15 -15.93
N ALA A 127 -2.63 -9.18 -15.37
CA ALA A 127 -3.60 -9.44 -14.32
C ALA A 127 -4.74 -10.36 -14.77
N LYS A 128 -5.18 -10.25 -16.03
CA LYS A 128 -6.17 -11.16 -16.62
C LYS A 128 -5.62 -12.58 -16.74
N ALA A 129 -4.42 -12.73 -17.30
CA ALA A 129 -3.78 -14.04 -17.48
C ALA A 129 -3.54 -14.77 -16.15
N MET A 130 -3.26 -14.03 -15.07
CA MET A 130 -3.07 -14.57 -13.73
C MET A 130 -4.39 -14.76 -12.94
N GLY A 131 -5.56 -14.49 -13.54
CA GLY A 131 -6.85 -14.59 -12.86
C GLY A 131 -7.12 -13.50 -11.81
N ILE A 132 -6.29 -12.47 -11.74
CA ILE A 132 -6.44 -11.34 -10.82
C ILE A 132 -7.62 -10.47 -11.28
N ALA A 133 -7.62 -10.09 -12.57
CA ALA A 133 -8.65 -9.29 -13.20
C ALA A 133 -9.60 -10.17 -14.03
N THR A 134 -10.87 -10.27 -13.61
CA THR A 134 -11.88 -11.07 -14.30
C THR A 134 -12.89 -10.24 -15.11
N GLY A 135 -12.76 -8.90 -15.04
CA GLY A 135 -13.71 -7.97 -15.67
C GLY A 135 -15.02 -7.80 -14.90
N GLY A 136 -15.88 -6.94 -15.41
CA GLY A 136 -17.20 -6.62 -14.85
C GLY A 136 -18.38 -7.36 -15.53
N GLY A 137 -18.10 -8.37 -16.36
CA GLY A 137 -19.07 -9.03 -17.22
C GLY A 137 -19.02 -8.50 -18.67
N GLY A 138 -19.59 -9.26 -19.61
CA GLY A 138 -19.63 -8.86 -21.03
C GLY A 138 -18.26 -8.68 -21.72
N GLY A 139 -17.16 -9.17 -21.11
CA GLY A 139 -15.83 -9.04 -21.71
C GLY A 139 -15.17 -7.67 -21.53
N THR A 140 -15.70 -6.82 -20.67
CA THR A 140 -15.17 -5.47 -20.38
C THR A 140 -14.47 -5.39 -19.03
N PHE A 141 -13.50 -4.48 -18.89
CA PHE A 141 -12.78 -4.21 -17.67
C PHE A 141 -13.14 -2.87 -17.02
N ASN A 142 -13.57 -1.90 -17.81
CA ASN A 142 -13.86 -0.51 -17.44
C ASN A 142 -12.64 0.21 -16.82
N PRO A 143 -11.49 0.31 -17.55
CA PRO A 143 -10.22 0.75 -17.00
C PRO A 143 -10.25 2.19 -16.46
N THR A 144 -11.07 3.06 -17.02
CA THR A 144 -11.18 4.48 -16.65
C THR A 144 -12.18 4.76 -15.53
N SER A 145 -12.99 3.77 -15.15
CA SER A 145 -13.96 3.93 -14.06
C SER A 145 -13.27 4.06 -12.71
N PRO A 146 -13.82 4.87 -11.79
CA PRO A 146 -13.37 4.89 -10.40
C PRO A 146 -13.44 3.49 -9.78
N LEU A 147 -12.43 3.13 -9.00
CA LEU A 147 -12.37 1.86 -8.32
C LEU A 147 -13.05 1.95 -6.96
N THR A 148 -13.96 1.01 -6.65
CA THR A 148 -14.53 0.92 -5.30
C THR A 148 -13.54 0.29 -4.32
N ARG A 149 -13.69 0.61 -3.03
CA ARG A 149 -12.82 0.04 -1.98
C ARG A 149 -12.90 -1.48 -1.93
N GLN A 150 -14.10 -2.07 -2.01
CA GLN A 150 -14.27 -3.53 -2.00
C GLN A 150 -13.64 -4.20 -3.23
N ASP A 151 -13.70 -3.58 -4.41
CA ASP A 151 -13.04 -4.11 -5.61
C ASP A 151 -11.52 -4.05 -5.50
N ALA A 152 -10.98 -2.97 -4.91
CA ALA A 152 -9.56 -2.88 -4.63
C ALA A 152 -9.09 -4.00 -3.69
N MET A 153 -9.86 -4.29 -2.62
CA MET A 153 -9.56 -5.35 -1.68
C MET A 153 -9.57 -6.73 -2.36
N LEU A 154 -10.54 -6.98 -3.24
CA LEU A 154 -10.61 -8.22 -4.02
C LEU A 154 -9.41 -8.38 -4.96
N LEU A 155 -9.02 -7.31 -5.66
CA LEU A 155 -7.84 -7.32 -6.53
C LEU A 155 -6.56 -7.57 -5.74
N ILE A 156 -6.39 -6.95 -4.56
CA ILE A 156 -5.23 -7.19 -3.67
C ILE A 156 -5.16 -8.65 -3.25
N GLN A 157 -6.25 -9.21 -2.72
CA GLN A 157 -6.28 -10.60 -2.29
C GLN A 157 -5.89 -11.55 -3.41
N ARG A 158 -6.51 -11.37 -4.60
CA ARG A 158 -6.19 -12.18 -5.78
C ARG A 158 -4.73 -12.03 -6.20
N THR A 159 -4.18 -10.81 -6.13
CA THR A 159 -2.77 -10.58 -6.45
C THR A 159 -1.85 -11.31 -5.49
N ILE A 160 -2.07 -11.20 -4.18
CA ILE A 160 -1.29 -11.91 -3.16
C ILE A 160 -1.31 -13.42 -3.44
N ASN A 161 -2.49 -13.99 -3.68
CA ASN A 161 -2.64 -15.43 -3.92
C ASN A 161 -2.00 -15.87 -5.26
N ALA A 162 -2.10 -15.07 -6.30
CA ALA A 162 -1.51 -15.36 -7.61
C ALA A 162 0.02 -15.24 -7.64
N THR A 163 0.61 -14.50 -6.69
CA THR A 163 2.07 -14.30 -6.58
C THR A 163 2.75 -15.18 -5.53
N GLY A 164 2.08 -16.24 -5.08
CA GLY A 164 2.64 -17.22 -4.16
C GLY A 164 2.39 -16.95 -2.68
N GLY A 165 1.73 -15.84 -2.34
CA GLY A 165 1.21 -15.61 -1.00
C GLY A 165 -0.04 -16.46 -0.72
N SER A 166 -0.49 -16.47 0.51
CA SER A 166 -1.71 -17.17 0.92
C SER A 166 -2.56 -16.26 1.80
N LEU A 167 -3.53 -15.62 1.18
CA LEU A 167 -4.55 -14.83 1.87
C LEU A 167 -5.92 -15.45 1.56
N ARG A 168 -6.29 -16.44 2.36
CA ARG A 168 -7.57 -17.14 2.21
C ARG A 168 -8.73 -16.23 2.60
N ASP A 169 -9.92 -16.56 2.12
CA ASP A 169 -11.13 -15.84 2.50
C ASP A 169 -11.26 -15.77 4.02
N GLY A 170 -11.52 -14.57 4.50
CA GLY A 170 -11.70 -14.32 5.91
C GLY A 170 -13.10 -14.70 6.39
N ALA A 171 -13.26 -14.94 7.68
CA ALA A 171 -14.55 -15.19 8.28
C ALA A 171 -15.38 -13.90 8.34
N GLU A 172 -16.67 -13.96 8.00
CA GLU A 172 -17.60 -12.82 8.06
C GLU A 172 -17.65 -12.17 9.45
N ALA A 173 -17.46 -12.97 10.51
CA ALA A 173 -17.38 -12.46 11.89
C ALA A 173 -16.31 -11.37 12.09
N SER A 174 -15.25 -11.34 11.28
CA SER A 174 -14.22 -10.29 11.34
C SER A 174 -14.76 -8.90 10.97
N LEU A 175 -15.89 -8.84 10.27
CA LEU A 175 -16.55 -7.59 9.90
C LEU A 175 -17.57 -7.11 10.95
N SER A 176 -17.80 -7.84 12.02
CA SER A 176 -18.85 -7.57 13.02
C SER A 176 -18.76 -6.19 13.66
N THR A 177 -17.56 -5.64 13.77
CA THR A 177 -17.29 -4.32 14.37
C THR A 177 -17.60 -3.14 13.45
N PHE A 178 -17.83 -3.39 12.14
CA PHE A 178 -18.09 -2.32 11.18
C PHE A 178 -19.57 -2.11 10.96
N ALA A 179 -20.01 -0.85 11.14
CA ALA A 179 -21.43 -0.48 11.07
C ALA A 179 -22.05 -0.74 9.68
N ASP A 180 -21.25 -0.65 8.64
CA ASP A 180 -21.65 -0.77 7.23
C ASP A 180 -21.27 -2.10 6.58
N ARG A 181 -20.96 -3.14 7.39
CA ARG A 181 -20.60 -4.46 6.88
C ARG A 181 -21.61 -5.07 5.90
N GLY A 182 -22.91 -4.77 6.11
CA GLY A 182 -23.99 -5.23 5.23
C GLY A 182 -23.95 -4.66 3.81
N ASN A 183 -23.14 -3.61 3.57
CA ASN A 183 -22.95 -3.01 2.25
C ASN A 183 -21.82 -3.69 1.45
N VAL A 184 -21.09 -4.64 2.06
CA VAL A 184 -20.07 -5.43 1.35
C VAL A 184 -20.78 -6.42 0.42
N ALA A 185 -20.51 -6.32 -0.87
CA ALA A 185 -21.12 -7.21 -1.86
C ALA A 185 -20.68 -8.67 -1.61
N PRO A 186 -21.56 -9.67 -1.84
CA PRO A 186 -21.26 -11.09 -1.58
C PRO A 186 -19.95 -11.56 -2.21
N TYR A 187 -19.65 -11.12 -3.43
CA TYR A 187 -18.41 -11.50 -4.13
C TYR A 187 -17.14 -10.98 -3.48
N ALA A 188 -17.22 -9.94 -2.67
CA ALA A 188 -16.07 -9.29 -2.03
C ALA A 188 -15.93 -9.64 -0.54
N GLN A 189 -16.92 -10.26 0.09
CA GLN A 189 -16.93 -10.53 1.53
C GLN A 189 -15.69 -11.30 2.01
N GLY A 190 -15.31 -12.36 1.32
CA GLY A 190 -14.13 -13.14 1.67
C GLY A 190 -12.84 -12.31 1.65
N ALA A 191 -12.65 -11.52 0.59
CA ALA A 191 -11.46 -10.67 0.44
C ALA A 191 -11.42 -9.53 1.47
N VAL A 192 -12.54 -8.85 1.68
CA VAL A 192 -12.64 -7.77 2.69
C VAL A 192 -12.34 -8.31 4.08
N SER A 193 -12.97 -9.44 4.44
CA SER A 193 -12.75 -10.12 5.72
C SER A 193 -11.30 -10.55 5.92
N ALA A 194 -10.66 -11.09 4.88
CA ALA A 194 -9.26 -11.51 4.92
C ALA A 194 -8.32 -10.33 5.19
N LEU A 195 -8.52 -9.21 4.49
CA LEU A 195 -7.68 -8.02 4.65
C LEU A 195 -7.90 -7.31 6.00
N VAL A 196 -9.12 -7.39 6.55
CA VAL A 196 -9.41 -6.92 7.92
C VAL A 196 -8.69 -7.80 8.94
N GLN A 197 -8.79 -9.13 8.83
CA GLN A 197 -8.11 -10.08 9.72
C GLN A 197 -6.58 -9.92 9.68
N ALA A 198 -6.02 -9.66 8.51
CA ALA A 198 -4.59 -9.37 8.33
C ALA A 198 -4.16 -7.99 8.86
N GLY A 199 -5.10 -7.16 9.36
CA GLY A 199 -4.81 -5.81 9.86
C GLY A 199 -4.45 -4.79 8.77
N ILE A 200 -4.61 -5.15 7.49
CA ILE A 200 -4.34 -4.26 6.34
C ILE A 200 -5.42 -3.19 6.26
N ILE A 201 -6.67 -3.58 6.40
CA ILE A 201 -7.84 -2.70 6.42
C ILE A 201 -8.32 -2.51 7.85
N LYS A 202 -8.43 -1.25 8.27
CA LYS A 202 -8.82 -0.88 9.65
C LYS A 202 -10.13 -0.10 9.73
N GLY A 203 -10.75 0.24 8.59
CA GLY A 203 -11.90 1.13 8.53
C GLY A 203 -11.54 2.61 8.76
N ASP A 204 -12.57 3.46 8.80
CA ASP A 204 -12.45 4.88 9.11
C ASP A 204 -12.64 5.14 10.63
N ASN A 205 -12.47 6.41 11.05
CA ASN A 205 -12.63 6.81 12.45
C ASN A 205 -14.08 6.66 12.97
N ALA A 206 -15.05 6.46 12.09
CA ALA A 206 -16.45 6.19 12.44
C ALA A 206 -16.77 4.68 12.45
N GLY A 207 -15.76 3.81 12.36
CA GLY A 207 -15.93 2.36 12.35
C GLY A 207 -16.62 1.85 11.09
N ARG A 208 -16.32 2.44 9.92
CA ARG A 208 -16.91 2.04 8.64
C ARG A 208 -15.83 1.57 7.65
N LEU A 209 -16.19 0.58 6.84
CA LEU A 209 -15.36 0.08 5.73
C LEU A 209 -15.50 0.94 4.47
N ASN A 210 -16.69 1.53 4.28
CA ASN A 210 -17.08 2.27 3.07
C ASN A 210 -16.87 1.44 1.78
N PRO A 211 -17.40 0.21 1.68
CA PRO A 211 -17.00 -0.77 0.66
C PRO A 211 -17.34 -0.32 -0.76
N THR A 212 -18.45 0.39 -0.96
CA THR A 212 -18.92 0.88 -2.27
C THR A 212 -18.39 2.27 -2.63
N GLY A 213 -17.75 2.96 -1.68
CA GLY A 213 -17.12 4.25 -1.91
C GLY A 213 -15.91 4.13 -2.85
N SER A 214 -15.65 5.18 -3.63
CA SER A 214 -14.44 5.27 -4.45
C SER A 214 -13.20 5.36 -3.59
N LEU A 215 -12.12 4.74 -4.05
CA LEU A 215 -10.83 4.76 -3.37
C LEU A 215 -10.01 5.96 -3.85
N SER A 216 -9.54 6.80 -2.93
CA SER A 216 -8.63 7.89 -3.27
C SER A 216 -7.19 7.38 -3.47
N ARG A 217 -6.36 8.16 -4.16
CA ARG A 217 -4.95 7.84 -4.38
C ARG A 217 -4.17 7.75 -3.05
N ALA A 218 -4.48 8.61 -2.08
CA ALA A 218 -3.86 8.57 -0.76
C ALA A 218 -4.23 7.30 0.03
N GLU A 219 -5.51 6.92 0.01
CA GLU A 219 -5.97 5.68 0.64
C GLU A 219 -5.36 4.44 -0.01
N MET A 220 -5.33 4.42 -1.35
CA MET A 220 -4.66 3.36 -2.11
C MET A 220 -3.20 3.21 -1.70
N ALA A 221 -2.45 4.32 -1.63
CA ALA A 221 -1.04 4.30 -1.24
C ALA A 221 -0.85 3.71 0.16
N THR A 222 -1.71 4.08 1.11
CA THR A 222 -1.65 3.55 2.47
C THR A 222 -1.96 2.05 2.53
N ILE A 223 -2.94 1.58 1.77
CA ILE A 223 -3.30 0.16 1.71
C ILE A 223 -2.16 -0.65 1.08
N LEU A 224 -1.67 -0.23 -0.09
CA LEU A 224 -0.58 -0.94 -0.78
C LEU A 224 0.72 -0.96 0.04
N HIS A 225 1.07 0.15 0.71
CA HIS A 225 2.24 0.18 1.59
C HIS A 225 2.11 -0.86 2.71
N ARG A 226 0.95 -0.96 3.37
CA ARG A 226 0.71 -2.00 4.40
C ARG A 226 0.86 -3.41 3.84
N VAL A 227 0.34 -3.65 2.64
CA VAL A 227 0.45 -4.96 1.97
C VAL A 227 1.91 -5.32 1.69
N LEU A 228 2.72 -4.37 1.24
CA LEU A 228 4.12 -4.61 0.87
C LEU A 228 5.07 -4.70 2.08
N THR A 229 4.61 -4.31 3.26
CA THR A 229 5.41 -4.31 4.50
C THR A 229 4.91 -5.30 5.56
N MET A 230 4.03 -6.24 5.15
CA MET A 230 3.53 -7.34 6.00
C MET A 230 4.63 -8.26 6.48
#